data_e1de9e6f4f66f529c448b69952f70deb
#
_entry.id   e1de9e6f4f66f529c448b69952f70deb
#
_cell.length_a   1.000
_cell.length_b   1.000
_cell.length_c   1.000
_cell.angle_alpha   90.00
_cell.angle_beta   90.00
_cell.angle_gamma   90.00
#
_symmetry.space_group_name_H-M   'P 1'
#
loop_
_entity.id
_entity.type
_entity.pdbx_description
1 polymer ?
#
loop_
_entity_poly.entity_id
_entity_poly.type
_entity_poly.pdbx_seq_one_letter_code
_entity_poly.pdbx_strand_id
1 'polypeptide(L)'
;PGEGEEYQPFIAGEKLDWNRNRNSTRSKLCSALIIVSIVVTLGALSSVLVIAQRRQAGSLVPIWPTYQGGSRVVEHCGNSPEEAQALGCVWDLMSFGWIHPRCYNPDESRQWMEKHGPWKWYYDLNATQQIPDDALTSIPRVYTEQGYHAVHCLYIFKLLHLAGISRHLVTDEAIPLAHTQHCVDMISAPKYSDFKHINTRVDMLFARCVTLD
;
A
#
# COMPACT_ATOMS: atom_id res chain seq x y z
N PRO A 1 -103.10 -51.12 -5.27
CA PRO A 1 -101.76 -51.21 -4.79
C PRO A 1 -100.81 -50.50 -5.82
N GLY A 2 -100.26 -49.51 -5.45
CA GLY A 2 -99.30 -48.77 -6.25
C GLY A 2 -98.41 -48.01 -5.30
N GLU A 3 -97.21 -48.47 -5.24
CA GLU A 3 -96.18 -47.97 -4.40
C GLU A 3 -95.80 -46.57 -4.86
N GLY A 4 -95.78 -45.62 -3.93
CA GLY A 4 -95.32 -44.28 -4.16
C GLY A 4 -93.81 -44.26 -3.99
N GLU A 5 -93.09 -43.92 -5.04
CA GLU A 5 -91.65 -43.59 -4.95
C GLU A 5 -91.49 -42.23 -4.30
N GLU A 6 -90.82 -42.25 -3.18
CA GLU A 6 -90.39 -41.07 -2.43
C GLU A 6 -89.19 -40.42 -3.11
N TYR A 7 -89.37 -39.24 -3.67
CA TYR A 7 -88.34 -38.44 -4.31
C TYR A 7 -87.53 -37.77 -3.23
N GLN A 8 -86.27 -38.18 -3.07
CA GLN A 8 -85.35 -37.51 -2.20
C GLN A 8 -84.64 -36.34 -2.98
N PRO A 9 -84.63 -35.13 -2.44
CA PRO A 9 -83.96 -34.02 -3.08
C PRO A 9 -82.47 -34.18 -2.88
N PHE A 10 -81.75 -34.11 -3.99
CA PHE A 10 -80.30 -34.05 -4.06
C PHE A 10 -79.85 -32.78 -3.36
N ILE A 11 -79.19 -32.92 -2.22
CA ILE A 11 -78.65 -31.79 -1.46
C ILE A 11 -77.54 -31.16 -2.23
N ALA A 12 -77.84 -29.98 -2.74
CA ALA A 12 -76.87 -29.07 -3.21
C ALA A 12 -76.00 -28.58 -2.06
N GLY A 13 -74.70 -28.66 -2.26
CA GLY A 13 -73.91 -27.69 -1.50
C GLY A 13 -72.68 -28.15 -0.85
N GLU A 14 -71.81 -28.69 -1.60
CA GLU A 14 -70.37 -28.40 -1.29
C GLU A 14 -70.05 -27.03 -1.82
N LYS A 15 -70.36 -25.98 -1.08
CA LYS A 15 -69.70 -24.70 -1.24
C LYS A 15 -68.29 -24.91 -0.78
N LEU A 16 -67.46 -25.31 -1.71
CA LEU A 16 -65.99 -25.35 -1.56
C LEU A 16 -65.54 -24.10 -0.88
N ASP A 17 -64.86 -24.24 0.23
CA ASP A 17 -64.24 -23.23 1.06
C ASP A 17 -62.97 -22.61 0.33
N TRP A 18 -63.26 -22.14 -0.88
CA TRP A 18 -62.16 -21.51 -1.77
C TRP A 18 -61.65 -20.21 -1.21
N ASN A 19 -62.48 -19.55 -0.39
CA ASN A 19 -62.10 -18.27 0.20
C ASN A 19 -61.20 -18.45 1.43
N ARG A 20 -61.28 -19.57 2.11
CA ARG A 20 -60.46 -19.87 3.30
C ARG A 20 -59.02 -20.19 2.91
N ASN A 21 -58.85 -20.94 1.82
CA ASN A 21 -57.51 -21.31 1.32
C ASN A 21 -56.77 -20.13 0.71
N ARG A 22 -57.47 -19.19 0.05
CA ARG A 22 -56.91 -17.99 -0.56
C ARG A 22 -56.38 -17.00 0.49
N ASN A 23 -57.04 -16.88 1.64
CA ASN A 23 -56.58 -16.04 2.74
C ASN A 23 -55.37 -16.64 3.47
N SER A 24 -55.32 -17.97 3.62
CA SER A 24 -54.17 -18.67 4.21
C SER A 24 -52.91 -18.55 3.35
N THR A 25 -53.05 -18.65 2.02
CA THR A 25 -51.92 -18.53 1.11
C THR A 25 -51.41 -17.10 1.03
N ARG A 26 -52.30 -16.09 1.03
CA ARG A 26 -51.92 -14.67 1.08
C ARG A 26 -51.20 -14.31 2.39
N SER A 27 -51.68 -14.82 3.53
CA SER A 27 -51.05 -14.63 4.83
C SER A 27 -49.62 -15.22 4.87
N LYS A 28 -49.44 -16.43 4.35
CA LYS A 28 -48.14 -17.10 4.27
C LYS A 28 -47.17 -16.35 3.33
N LEU A 29 -47.63 -15.83 2.18
CA LEU A 29 -46.88 -15.04 1.27
C LEU A 29 -46.45 -13.70 1.90
N CYS A 30 -47.36 -13.00 2.58
CA CYS A 30 -47.03 -11.77 3.31
C CYS A 30 -45.97 -12.02 4.41
N SER A 31 -46.13 -13.08 5.18
CA SER A 31 -45.15 -13.45 6.22
C SER A 31 -43.78 -13.79 5.62
N ALA A 32 -43.75 -14.52 4.50
CA ALA A 32 -42.50 -14.85 3.80
C ALA A 32 -41.80 -13.58 3.27
N LEU A 33 -42.56 -12.64 2.69
CA LEU A 33 -41.99 -11.37 2.22
C LEU A 33 -41.44 -10.50 3.35
N ILE A 34 -42.11 -10.47 4.51
CA ILE A 34 -41.65 -9.75 5.70
C ILE A 34 -40.34 -10.37 6.21
N ILE A 35 -40.23 -11.70 6.28
CA ILE A 35 -39.02 -12.38 6.73
C ILE A 35 -37.87 -12.10 5.77
N VAL A 36 -38.09 -12.19 4.45
CA VAL A 36 -37.08 -11.88 3.45
C VAL A 36 -36.60 -10.42 3.57
N SER A 37 -37.53 -9.48 3.75
CA SER A 37 -37.22 -8.07 3.95
C SER A 37 -36.35 -7.85 5.20
N ILE A 38 -36.68 -8.50 6.32
CA ILE A 38 -35.91 -8.42 7.56
C ILE A 38 -34.50 -9.00 7.36
N VAL A 39 -34.34 -10.13 6.69
CA VAL A 39 -33.03 -10.76 6.43
C VAL A 39 -32.18 -9.88 5.54
N VAL A 40 -32.77 -9.29 4.50
CA VAL A 40 -32.02 -8.36 3.59
C VAL A 40 -31.61 -7.10 4.33
N THR A 41 -32.49 -6.52 5.16
CA THR A 41 -32.14 -5.31 5.92
C THR A 41 -31.08 -5.58 6.98
N LEU A 42 -31.14 -6.69 7.69
CA LEU A 42 -30.12 -7.10 8.66
C LEU A 42 -28.79 -7.39 7.97
N GLY A 43 -28.80 -8.03 6.80
CA GLY A 43 -27.62 -8.25 5.98
C GLY A 43 -26.97 -6.95 5.48
N ALA A 44 -27.77 -6.00 5.05
CA ALA A 44 -27.30 -4.69 4.64
C ALA A 44 -26.69 -3.89 5.82
N LEU A 45 -27.37 -3.91 6.98
CA LEU A 45 -26.87 -3.25 8.20
C LEU A 45 -25.55 -3.88 8.68
N SER A 46 -25.44 -5.21 8.68
CA SER A 46 -24.20 -5.89 9.06
C SER A 46 -23.05 -5.57 8.09
N SER A 47 -23.33 -5.48 6.80
CA SER A 47 -22.34 -5.09 5.79
C SER A 47 -21.84 -3.66 5.99
N VAL A 48 -22.74 -2.72 6.28
CA VAL A 48 -22.39 -1.33 6.60
C VAL A 48 -21.55 -1.26 7.87
N LEU A 49 -21.92 -2.05 8.90
CA LEU A 49 -21.16 -2.11 10.15
C LEU A 49 -19.74 -2.64 9.94
N VAL A 50 -19.58 -3.71 9.16
CA VAL A 50 -18.26 -4.27 8.81
C VAL A 50 -17.43 -3.28 8.00
N ILE A 51 -18.05 -2.56 7.05
CA ILE A 51 -17.34 -1.53 6.27
C ILE A 51 -16.93 -0.37 7.18
N ALA A 52 -17.80 0.07 8.09
CA ALA A 52 -17.49 1.11 9.06
C ALA A 52 -16.36 0.70 10.02
N GLN A 53 -16.38 -0.54 10.51
CA GLN A 53 -15.30 -1.07 11.35
C GLN A 53 -13.98 -1.20 10.59
N ARG A 54 -14.01 -1.61 9.32
CA ARG A 54 -12.80 -1.65 8.48
C ARG A 54 -12.25 -0.25 8.20
N ARG A 55 -13.10 0.75 8.03
CA ARG A 55 -12.68 2.15 7.90
C ARG A 55 -12.08 2.70 9.19
N GLN A 56 -12.62 2.33 10.36
CA GLN A 56 -12.05 2.70 11.65
C GLN A 56 -10.75 1.95 11.97
N ALA A 57 -10.65 0.67 11.61
CA ALA A 57 -9.41 -0.10 11.76
C ALA A 57 -8.28 0.39 10.85
N GLY A 58 -8.63 0.94 9.66
CA GLY A 58 -7.66 1.63 8.79
C GLY A 58 -7.25 3.03 9.30
N SER A 59 -7.92 3.54 10.33
CA SER A 59 -7.66 4.84 10.95
C SER A 59 -7.05 4.73 12.35
N LEU A 60 -6.50 3.59 12.72
CA LEU A 60 -5.53 3.52 13.82
C LEU A 60 -4.23 4.11 13.32
N VAL A 61 -4.23 5.43 13.10
CA VAL A 61 -2.99 6.19 13.10
C VAL A 61 -2.33 5.89 14.44
N PRO A 62 -1.11 5.34 14.45
CA PRO A 62 -0.41 5.14 15.72
C PRO A 62 -0.43 6.43 16.51
N ILE A 63 -0.70 6.34 17.82
CA ILE A 63 -0.65 7.48 18.76
C ILE A 63 0.82 7.88 19.00
N TRP A 64 1.61 7.87 17.94
CA TRP A 64 2.90 8.53 17.97
C TRP A 64 2.60 9.99 17.66
N PRO A 65 3.06 10.93 18.49
CA PRO A 65 2.96 12.31 18.14
C PRO A 65 3.50 12.46 16.72
N THR A 66 2.66 12.96 15.81
CA THR A 66 3.16 13.40 14.52
C THR A 66 4.26 14.38 14.83
N TYR A 67 5.50 13.96 14.54
CA TYR A 67 6.65 14.84 14.70
C TYR A 67 6.40 16.05 13.80
N GLN A 68 6.00 17.15 14.44
CA GLN A 68 5.84 18.45 13.81
C GLN A 68 7.14 19.27 13.91
N GLY A 69 8.25 18.60 14.19
CA GLY A 69 9.57 19.18 14.10
C GLY A 69 9.84 19.54 12.64
N GLY A 70 9.94 20.81 12.34
CA GLY A 70 10.23 21.29 11.00
C GLY A 70 11.68 20.95 10.67
N SER A 71 11.92 19.93 9.85
CA SER A 71 13.24 19.76 9.24
C SER A 71 13.55 20.99 8.38
N ARG A 72 14.61 21.71 8.72
CA ARG A 72 15.05 22.88 7.95
C ARG A 72 16.05 22.44 6.89
N VAL A 73 15.73 22.74 5.63
CA VAL A 73 16.67 22.57 4.52
C VAL A 73 17.84 23.55 4.72
N VAL A 74 19.06 23.03 4.73
CA VAL A 74 20.29 23.82 4.86
C VAL A 74 21.15 23.82 3.61
N GLU A 75 21.05 22.75 2.77
CA GLU A 75 21.74 22.63 1.49
C GLU A 75 20.86 21.84 0.51
N HIS A 76 21.14 21.92 -0.78
CA HIS A 76 20.44 21.16 -1.82
C HIS A 76 21.35 20.89 -3.02
N CYS A 77 20.94 19.93 -3.87
CA CYS A 77 21.69 19.54 -5.07
C CYS A 77 20.96 19.93 -6.37
N GLY A 78 20.05 20.90 -6.32
CA GLY A 78 19.32 21.35 -7.51
C GLY A 78 18.34 20.30 -8.04
N ASN A 79 18.20 20.24 -9.38
CA ASN A 79 17.22 19.39 -10.06
C ASN A 79 17.78 18.71 -11.33
N SER A 80 19.08 18.88 -11.60
CA SER A 80 19.77 18.21 -12.71
C SER A 80 21.20 17.83 -12.33
N PRO A 81 21.80 16.85 -13.02
CA PRO A 81 23.20 16.48 -12.78
C PRO A 81 24.17 17.66 -12.89
N GLU A 82 23.97 18.54 -13.87
CA GLU A 82 24.81 19.72 -14.11
C GLU A 82 24.68 20.72 -12.95
N GLU A 83 23.47 20.95 -12.48
CA GLU A 83 23.19 21.82 -11.33
C GLU A 83 23.79 21.23 -10.06
N ALA A 84 23.64 19.94 -9.83
CA ALA A 84 24.22 19.25 -8.69
C ALA A 84 25.75 19.35 -8.66
N GLN A 85 26.41 19.15 -9.80
CA GLN A 85 27.87 19.31 -9.94
C GLN A 85 28.30 20.76 -9.68
N ALA A 86 27.56 21.73 -10.22
CA ALA A 86 27.86 23.16 -9.99
C ALA A 86 27.72 23.56 -8.51
N LEU A 87 26.85 22.92 -7.77
CA LEU A 87 26.66 23.09 -6.33
C LEU A 87 27.65 22.29 -5.48
N GLY A 88 28.54 21.52 -6.10
CA GLY A 88 29.53 20.69 -5.40
C GLY A 88 28.98 19.43 -4.76
N CYS A 89 27.81 18.97 -5.19
CA CYS A 89 27.23 17.69 -4.76
C CYS A 89 28.04 16.51 -5.30
N VAL A 90 28.04 15.41 -4.56
CA VAL A 90 28.71 14.17 -4.91
C VAL A 90 27.67 13.09 -5.24
N TRP A 91 28.04 12.19 -6.13
CA TRP A 91 27.21 11.05 -6.47
C TRP A 91 27.33 9.95 -5.40
N ASP A 92 26.21 9.52 -4.85
CA ASP A 92 26.11 8.36 -3.95
C ASP A 92 25.27 7.25 -4.58
N LEU A 93 25.93 6.14 -4.93
CA LEU A 93 25.23 5.01 -5.52
C LEU A 93 24.28 4.34 -4.53
N MET A 94 24.58 4.38 -3.23
CA MET A 94 23.71 3.80 -2.20
C MET A 94 22.38 4.53 -2.08
N SER A 95 22.35 5.85 -2.28
CA SER A 95 21.12 6.66 -2.37
C SER A 95 20.60 6.81 -3.80
N PHE A 96 21.34 6.34 -4.79
CA PHE A 96 21.14 6.59 -6.22
C PHE A 96 20.85 8.07 -6.50
N GLY A 97 21.71 8.95 -6.02
CA GLY A 97 21.47 10.37 -6.11
C GLY A 97 22.67 11.26 -5.86
N TRP A 98 22.45 12.54 -6.12
CA TRP A 98 23.38 13.62 -5.85
C TRP A 98 23.17 14.15 -4.44
N ILE A 99 24.21 14.07 -3.61
CA ILE A 99 24.16 14.38 -2.17
C ILE A 99 25.14 15.51 -1.88
N HIS A 100 24.71 16.53 -1.14
CA HIS A 100 25.62 17.59 -0.72
C HIS A 100 26.61 17.06 0.33
N PRO A 101 27.91 17.42 0.26
CA PRO A 101 28.95 16.88 1.15
C PRO A 101 28.64 16.99 2.64
N ARG A 102 27.87 17.99 3.07
CA ARG A 102 27.49 18.16 4.49
C ARG A 102 26.57 17.09 5.05
N CYS A 103 25.83 16.37 4.21
CA CYS A 103 24.99 15.23 4.63
C CYS A 103 25.39 13.91 3.96
N TYR A 104 26.49 13.91 3.22
CA TYR A 104 27.06 12.69 2.66
C TYR A 104 27.97 12.00 3.68
N ASN A 105 27.85 10.69 3.79
CA ASN A 105 28.73 9.88 4.61
C ASN A 105 29.55 8.92 3.72
N PRO A 106 30.73 9.33 3.25
CA PRO A 106 31.51 8.55 2.28
C PRO A 106 31.97 7.20 2.83
N ASP A 107 32.27 7.13 4.11
CA ASP A 107 32.74 5.88 4.73
C ASP A 107 31.63 4.86 4.82
N GLU A 108 30.42 5.27 5.21
CA GLU A 108 29.26 4.39 5.23
C GLU A 108 28.90 3.94 3.80
N SER A 109 28.79 4.86 2.84
CA SER A 109 28.48 4.53 1.46
C SER A 109 29.47 3.49 0.90
N ARG A 110 30.77 3.73 1.06
CA ARG A 110 31.83 2.83 0.61
C ARG A 110 31.70 1.43 1.27
N GLN A 111 31.57 1.37 2.59
CA GLN A 111 31.45 0.10 3.32
C GLN A 111 30.24 -0.72 2.87
N TRP A 112 29.11 -0.05 2.62
CA TRP A 112 27.91 -0.74 2.16
C TRP A 112 28.05 -1.26 0.74
N MET A 113 28.65 -0.48 -0.15
CA MET A 113 28.95 -0.90 -1.52
C MET A 113 29.92 -2.10 -1.55
N GLU A 114 30.99 -2.06 -0.78
CA GLU A 114 31.99 -3.15 -0.70
C GLU A 114 31.38 -4.45 -0.15
N LYS A 115 30.46 -4.33 0.84
CA LYS A 115 29.87 -5.47 1.50
C LYS A 115 28.71 -6.12 0.72
N HIS A 116 27.95 -5.33 0.00
CA HIS A 116 26.66 -5.76 -0.57
C HIS A 116 26.59 -5.68 -2.10
N GLY A 117 27.43 -4.87 -2.74
CA GLY A 117 27.53 -4.74 -4.19
C GLY A 117 28.42 -5.83 -4.81
N PRO A 118 28.74 -5.74 -6.11
CA PRO A 118 28.14 -4.79 -7.05
C PRO A 118 26.71 -5.22 -7.48
N TRP A 119 25.94 -4.24 -7.96
CA TRP A 119 24.62 -4.49 -8.57
C TRP A 119 24.68 -4.22 -10.06
N LYS A 120 23.71 -4.82 -10.80
CA LYS A 120 23.54 -4.59 -12.23
C LYS A 120 22.41 -3.60 -12.47
N TRP A 121 22.60 -2.72 -13.43
CA TRP A 121 21.70 -1.64 -13.78
C TRP A 121 21.22 -1.77 -15.22
N TYR A 122 19.94 -1.53 -15.47
CA TYR A 122 19.31 -1.73 -16.77
C TYR A 122 18.41 -0.57 -17.13
N TYR A 123 18.21 -0.37 -18.44
CA TYR A 123 17.26 0.61 -18.96
C TYR A 123 15.80 0.15 -18.82
N ASP A 124 15.55 -1.15 -18.63
CA ASP A 124 14.22 -1.75 -18.59
C ASP A 124 14.14 -2.94 -17.59
N LEU A 125 12.88 -3.27 -17.18
CA LEU A 125 12.61 -4.38 -16.26
C LEU A 125 12.93 -5.78 -16.81
N ASN A 126 13.03 -5.93 -18.14
CA ASN A 126 13.36 -7.21 -18.76
C ASN A 126 14.88 -7.43 -18.82
N ALA A 127 15.66 -6.48 -18.30
CA ALA A 127 17.13 -6.53 -18.28
C ALA A 127 17.74 -6.73 -19.67
N THR A 128 17.15 -6.13 -20.72
CA THR A 128 17.57 -6.32 -22.10
C THR A 128 18.84 -5.54 -22.43
N GLN A 129 19.04 -4.39 -21.78
CA GLN A 129 20.21 -3.55 -22.00
C GLN A 129 20.79 -3.08 -20.66
N GLN A 130 21.98 -3.53 -20.36
CA GLN A 130 22.71 -3.14 -19.15
C GLN A 130 23.29 -1.73 -19.32
N ILE A 131 23.26 -0.95 -18.23
CA ILE A 131 23.85 0.37 -18.12
C ILE A 131 25.25 0.25 -17.52
N PRO A 132 26.29 0.86 -18.12
CA PRO A 132 27.60 0.94 -17.50
C PRO A 132 27.57 1.85 -16.25
N ASP A 133 28.37 1.55 -15.25
CA ASP A 133 28.35 2.25 -13.96
C ASP A 133 28.68 3.75 -14.09
N ASP A 134 29.56 4.10 -15.03
CA ASP A 134 29.97 5.48 -15.31
C ASP A 134 28.85 6.34 -15.93
N ALA A 135 27.84 5.70 -16.54
CA ALA A 135 26.70 6.40 -17.12
C ALA A 135 25.59 6.71 -16.11
N LEU A 136 25.58 6.07 -14.92
CA LEU A 136 24.50 6.16 -13.95
C LEU A 136 24.23 7.58 -13.46
N THR A 137 25.27 8.42 -13.37
CA THR A 137 25.16 9.80 -12.87
C THR A 137 24.33 10.72 -13.74
N SER A 138 24.00 10.32 -14.99
CA SER A 138 23.25 11.10 -15.95
C SER A 138 21.90 10.49 -16.36
N ILE A 139 21.60 9.26 -15.90
CA ILE A 139 20.37 8.54 -16.28
C ILE A 139 19.30 8.74 -15.22
N PRO A 140 18.17 9.38 -15.54
CA PRO A 140 17.18 9.77 -14.55
C PRO A 140 16.40 8.59 -13.95
N ARG A 141 16.37 7.45 -14.65
CA ARG A 141 15.65 6.25 -14.20
C ARG A 141 16.35 4.99 -14.66
N VAL A 142 16.50 4.06 -13.76
CA VAL A 142 17.11 2.75 -14.01
C VAL A 142 16.28 1.63 -13.35
N TYR A 143 16.61 0.39 -13.71
CA TYR A 143 16.05 -0.81 -13.09
C TYR A 143 17.19 -1.69 -12.58
N THR A 144 16.98 -2.32 -11.43
CA THR A 144 18.02 -3.09 -10.76
C THR A 144 17.45 -4.26 -9.96
N GLU A 145 18.34 -4.99 -9.32
CA GLU A 145 18.03 -6.14 -8.46
C GLU A 145 17.25 -5.73 -7.21
N GLN A 146 16.34 -6.59 -6.75
CA GLN A 146 15.65 -6.45 -5.46
C GLN A 146 16.63 -6.30 -4.30
N GLY A 147 17.80 -6.96 -4.39
CA GLY A 147 18.84 -6.87 -3.38
C GLY A 147 19.36 -5.46 -3.15
N TYR A 148 19.52 -4.66 -4.22
CA TYR A 148 19.85 -3.25 -4.07
C TYR A 148 18.80 -2.50 -3.24
N HIS A 149 17.51 -2.70 -3.56
CA HIS A 149 16.41 -2.01 -2.85
C HIS A 149 16.41 -2.35 -1.35
N ALA A 150 16.57 -3.63 -1.00
CA ALA A 150 16.64 -4.05 0.41
C ALA A 150 17.83 -3.40 1.14
N VAL A 151 19.00 -3.38 0.49
CA VAL A 151 20.22 -2.80 1.06
C VAL A 151 20.12 -1.29 1.15
N HIS A 152 19.57 -0.61 0.12
CA HIS A 152 19.30 0.83 0.15
C HIS A 152 18.40 1.21 1.33
N CYS A 153 17.30 0.51 1.54
CA CYS A 153 16.40 0.76 2.67
C CYS A 153 17.11 0.65 4.02
N LEU A 154 17.91 -0.39 4.21
CA LEU A 154 18.68 -0.57 5.45
C LEU A 154 19.77 0.51 5.62
N TYR A 155 20.39 0.93 4.53
CA TYR A 155 21.35 2.03 4.51
C TYR A 155 20.70 3.35 4.95
N ILE A 156 19.54 3.70 4.39
CA ILE A 156 18.79 4.91 4.78
C ILE A 156 18.39 4.87 6.24
N PHE A 157 17.95 3.71 6.78
CA PHE A 157 17.65 3.56 8.21
C PHE A 157 18.88 3.81 9.08
N LYS A 158 20.05 3.30 8.66
CA LYS A 158 21.30 3.54 9.36
C LYS A 158 21.69 5.02 9.35
N LEU A 159 21.59 5.70 8.21
CA LEU A 159 21.88 7.13 8.11
C LEU A 159 20.96 7.96 9.01
N LEU A 160 19.66 7.64 9.03
CA LEU A 160 18.69 8.31 9.91
C LEU A 160 19.04 8.10 11.38
N HIS A 161 19.40 6.86 11.76
CA HIS A 161 19.82 6.55 13.13
C HIS A 161 21.10 7.33 13.53
N LEU A 162 22.11 7.35 12.66
CA LEU A 162 23.36 8.08 12.89
C LEU A 162 23.10 9.58 13.01
N ALA A 163 22.26 10.15 12.18
CA ALA A 163 21.86 11.56 12.26
C ALA A 163 21.17 11.86 13.61
N GLY A 164 20.29 10.97 14.08
CA GLY A 164 19.60 11.12 15.37
C GLY A 164 20.52 11.14 16.57
N ILE A 165 21.53 10.25 16.61
CA ILE A 165 22.45 10.16 17.76
C ILE A 165 23.58 11.18 17.74
N SER A 166 24.03 11.60 16.57
CA SER A 166 25.17 12.52 16.40
C SER A 166 24.76 13.95 16.07
N ARG A 167 23.46 14.21 15.89
CA ARG A 167 22.88 15.49 15.46
C ARG A 167 23.47 16.00 14.13
N HIS A 168 23.83 15.04 13.27
CA HIS A 168 24.28 15.37 11.92
C HIS A 168 23.09 15.67 11.00
N LEU A 169 23.39 16.35 9.91
CA LEU A 169 22.43 16.52 8.82
C LEU A 169 22.19 15.17 8.13
N VAL A 170 21.01 15.04 7.55
CA VAL A 170 20.60 13.86 6.78
C VAL A 170 19.90 14.28 5.50
N THR A 171 19.83 13.41 4.52
CA THR A 171 19.05 13.64 3.31
C THR A 171 17.56 13.64 3.60
N ASP A 172 16.81 14.53 2.96
CA ASP A 172 15.36 14.64 3.11
C ASP A 172 14.60 13.37 2.72
N GLU A 173 15.20 12.49 1.91
CA GLU A 173 14.67 11.16 1.61
C GLU A 173 14.45 10.30 2.86
N ALA A 174 15.30 10.42 3.88
CA ALA A 174 15.23 9.62 5.09
C ALA A 174 14.11 10.05 6.05
N ILE A 175 13.51 11.24 5.87
CA ILE A 175 12.59 11.83 6.84
C ILE A 175 11.14 11.36 6.69
N PRO A 176 10.55 11.22 5.49
CA PRO A 176 9.12 10.90 5.36
C PRO A 176 8.79 9.52 5.95
N LEU A 177 7.84 9.48 6.91
CA LEU A 177 7.35 8.22 7.46
C LEU A 177 6.83 7.27 6.36
N ALA A 178 6.28 7.82 5.28
CA ALA A 178 5.83 7.03 4.13
C ALA A 178 6.99 6.25 3.46
N HIS A 179 8.19 6.82 3.38
CA HIS A 179 9.37 6.13 2.87
C HIS A 179 9.82 5.03 3.84
N THR A 180 9.88 5.34 5.14
CA THR A 180 10.16 4.34 6.19
C THR A 180 9.17 3.17 6.13
N GLN A 181 7.86 3.44 6.03
CA GLN A 181 6.84 2.40 5.95
C GLN A 181 7.00 1.55 4.67
N HIS A 182 7.25 2.20 3.52
CA HIS A 182 7.56 1.50 2.27
C HIS A 182 8.75 0.54 2.42
N CYS A 183 9.84 1.00 3.03
CA CYS A 183 11.02 0.20 3.29
C CYS A 183 10.73 -0.99 4.23
N VAL A 184 9.98 -0.78 5.31
CA VAL A 184 9.56 -1.85 6.22
C VAL A 184 8.73 -2.90 5.49
N ASP A 185 7.72 -2.47 4.73
CA ASP A 185 6.84 -3.37 3.98
C ASP A 185 7.62 -4.17 2.92
N MET A 186 8.56 -3.52 2.25
CA MET A 186 9.39 -4.14 1.24
C MET A 186 10.35 -5.19 1.84
N ILE A 187 11.04 -4.87 2.95
CA ILE A 187 12.00 -5.79 3.59
C ILE A 187 11.27 -6.98 4.23
N SER A 188 10.11 -6.77 4.82
CA SER A 188 9.37 -7.80 5.57
C SER A 188 8.53 -8.72 4.69
N ALA A 189 8.26 -8.37 3.43
CA ALA A 189 7.36 -9.14 2.58
C ALA A 189 8.08 -10.34 1.91
N PRO A 190 7.60 -11.59 2.11
CA PRO A 190 8.22 -12.80 1.54
C PRO A 190 8.37 -12.78 0.01
N LYS A 191 7.49 -12.08 -0.70
CA LYS A 191 7.54 -11.93 -2.17
C LYS A 191 8.80 -11.23 -2.68
N TYR A 192 9.55 -10.57 -1.82
CA TYR A 192 10.78 -9.86 -2.13
C TYR A 192 12.04 -10.60 -1.66
N SER A 193 11.94 -11.89 -1.39
CA SER A 193 13.06 -12.72 -0.92
C SER A 193 14.09 -13.08 -2.02
N ASP A 194 13.70 -12.99 -3.30
CA ASP A 194 14.63 -13.18 -4.41
C ASP A 194 15.41 -11.89 -4.70
N PHE A 195 16.57 -11.75 -4.10
CA PHE A 195 17.43 -10.58 -4.22
C PHE A 195 18.07 -10.39 -5.59
N LYS A 196 18.07 -11.41 -6.45
CA LYS A 196 18.59 -11.31 -7.82
C LYS A 196 17.55 -10.94 -8.86
N HIS A 197 16.29 -10.95 -8.48
CA HIS A 197 15.21 -10.56 -9.37
C HIS A 197 15.26 -9.08 -9.73
N ILE A 198 15.21 -8.78 -11.04
CA ILE A 198 15.16 -7.39 -11.53
C ILE A 198 13.71 -6.91 -11.44
N ASN A 199 13.38 -6.17 -10.41
CA ASN A 199 12.03 -5.67 -10.16
C ASN A 199 12.01 -4.26 -9.57
N THR A 200 13.17 -3.70 -9.29
CA THR A 200 13.30 -2.42 -8.63
C THR A 200 13.51 -1.32 -9.66
N ARG A 201 12.57 -0.38 -9.71
CA ARG A 201 12.75 0.89 -10.40
C ARG A 201 13.38 1.89 -9.45
N VAL A 202 14.41 2.57 -9.90
CA VAL A 202 15.08 3.63 -9.14
C VAL A 202 15.08 4.90 -9.97
N ASP A 203 14.58 5.98 -9.39
CA ASP A 203 14.60 7.31 -9.97
C ASP A 203 15.75 8.11 -9.32
N MET A 204 16.48 8.88 -10.11
CA MET A 204 17.62 9.68 -9.63
C MET A 204 17.16 10.73 -8.62
N LEU A 205 17.81 10.77 -7.47
CA LEU A 205 17.55 11.72 -6.39
C LEU A 205 18.48 12.95 -6.51
N PHE A 206 17.92 14.12 -6.26
CA PHE A 206 18.66 15.36 -5.97
C PHE A 206 18.34 15.75 -4.53
N ALA A 207 19.16 15.28 -3.60
CA ALA A 207 18.85 15.37 -2.19
C ALA A 207 18.92 16.80 -1.64
N ARG A 208 18.05 17.09 -0.69
CA ARG A 208 18.20 18.22 0.21
C ARG A 208 18.78 17.76 1.54
N CYS A 209 19.69 18.54 2.08
CA CYS A 209 20.29 18.33 3.39
C CYS A 209 19.42 19.00 4.44
N VAL A 210 18.96 18.26 5.44
CA VAL A 210 18.03 18.75 6.46
C VAL A 210 18.53 18.50 7.88
N THR A 211 18.08 19.32 8.82
CA THR A 211 18.25 19.10 10.27
C THR A 211 17.18 18.15 10.80
N LEU A 212 17.50 17.47 11.91
CA LEU A 212 16.55 16.72 12.74
C LEU A 212 16.26 17.53 14.01
N ASP A 213 15.52 18.62 13.88
CA ASP A 213 15.19 19.51 15.02
C ASP A 213 13.96 19.00 15.77
#